data_4a941bb5721921a7145e2b9aac6d9135
#
_entry.id   4a941bb5721921a7145e2b9aac6d9135
#
_cell.length_a   1.000
_cell.length_b   1.000
_cell.length_c   1.000
_cell.angle_alpha   90.00
_cell.angle_beta   90.00
_cell.angle_gamma   90.00
#
_symmetry.space_group_name_H-M   'P 1'
#
loop_
_entity.id
_entity.type
_entity.pdbx_description
1 polymer ?
#
loop_
_entity_poly.entity_id
_entity_poly.type
_entity_poly.pdbx_seq_one_letter_code
_entity_poly.pdbx_strand_id
1 'polypeptide(L)'
;MLQGVRSTVRTSWVSVTLAAALGVTMPLAATMAGTAVAAPMPAPSVVVAAGGTHPGAVHDAPPPRRTGHPRGAHADRRTGGPTAPPKPSPWLRASVLVHVPVGGIAAHRDASSSSPTVGTVVAASKYYGVPIVLKIDATNAAGTWGRVELPYVWPRRQGWIPLAHLSREQTFLHVDVDLSQHRVRVYKHDDLLYSVPAAIGSPSSPTPPGHYVVTDRVPFPAGSELGSFAFGISGIQPHLPAGWSGGNQLAIHGTNDPSSIGTSASAGCVRVSEWALERFEPLLRLGTPVVIHG
;
A
#
# COMPACT_ATOMS: atom_id res chain seq x y z
N MET A 1 -21.21 30.70 72.65
CA MET A 1 -20.53 29.51 73.19
C MET A 1 -19.88 28.84 72.00
N LEU A 2 -18.57 29.12 71.81
CA LEU A 2 -17.42 28.28 72.17
C LEU A 2 -17.47 26.93 71.46
N GLN A 3 -16.53 26.42 70.68
CA GLN A 3 -15.07 26.46 70.68
C GLN A 3 -14.51 26.07 69.34
N GLY A 4 -13.44 26.64 68.98
CA GLY A 4 -12.53 26.33 67.93
C GLY A 4 -11.63 25.13 68.24
N VAL A 5 -11.22 24.46 67.14
CA VAL A 5 -10.13 23.48 67.15
C VAL A 5 -9.12 23.89 66.09
N ARG A 6 -7.96 24.27 66.50
CA ARG A 6 -6.76 24.50 65.68
C ARG A 6 -6.05 23.15 65.50
N SER A 7 -5.74 22.75 64.25
CA SER A 7 -4.86 21.63 63.99
C SER A 7 -3.51 22.18 63.56
N THR A 8 -2.48 21.85 64.27
CA THR A 8 -1.06 22.21 64.08
C THR A 8 -0.40 21.21 63.14
N VAL A 9 0.16 21.72 62.06
CA VAL A 9 1.04 20.93 61.15
C VAL A 9 2.44 20.88 61.78
N ARG A 10 2.92 19.66 62.08
CA ARG A 10 4.32 19.42 62.50
C ARG A 10 5.17 19.14 61.25
N THR A 11 6.14 20.01 61.04
CA THR A 11 7.21 19.84 60.07
C THR A 11 8.35 19.05 60.74
N SER A 12 8.63 17.85 60.24
CA SER A 12 9.79 17.06 60.71
C SER A 12 10.96 17.28 59.74
N TRP A 13 12.03 17.87 60.27
CA TRP A 13 13.34 17.98 59.65
C TRP A 13 14.11 16.71 59.94
N VAL A 14 14.56 16.00 58.91
CA VAL A 14 15.54 14.89 59.04
C VAL A 14 16.90 15.46 58.66
N SER A 15 17.76 15.53 59.69
CA SER A 15 19.17 15.87 59.53
C SER A 15 19.94 14.68 58.99
N VAL A 16 20.62 14.85 57.88
CA VAL A 16 21.58 13.86 57.35
C VAL A 16 22.98 14.31 57.73
N THR A 17 23.62 13.49 58.56
CA THR A 17 25.00 13.66 59.05
C THR A 17 26.01 13.28 57.93
N LEU A 18 26.95 14.17 57.67
CA LEU A 18 28.05 14.04 56.75
C LEU A 18 29.16 13.19 57.37
N ALA A 19 29.51 12.05 56.80
CA ALA A 19 30.71 11.31 57.13
C ALA A 19 31.69 11.39 55.93
N ALA A 20 32.83 12.02 56.20
CA ALA A 20 33.95 12.09 55.26
C ALA A 20 34.83 10.85 55.41
N ALA A 21 35.17 10.16 54.30
CA ALA A 21 36.29 9.20 54.22
C ALA A 21 36.90 9.24 52.83
N LEU A 22 38.07 9.79 52.77
CA LEU A 22 39.29 9.50 51.98
C LEU A 22 39.21 8.71 50.67
N GLY A 23 39.43 9.41 49.56
CA GLY A 23 40.51 9.20 48.57
C GLY A 23 40.59 7.89 47.80
N VAL A 24 40.00 7.87 46.56
CA VAL A 24 40.63 7.17 45.43
C VAL A 24 40.19 7.98 44.17
N THR A 25 41.20 8.53 43.50
CA THR A 25 41.02 9.20 42.18
C THR A 25 40.92 8.15 41.11
N MET A 26 39.76 7.99 40.48
CA MET A 26 39.66 7.33 39.16
C MET A 26 39.14 8.37 38.13
N PRO A 27 39.67 8.33 36.89
CA PRO A 27 39.25 9.29 35.89
C PRO A 27 37.81 8.97 35.42
N LEU A 28 36.97 9.97 35.49
CA LEU A 28 35.58 9.98 35.01
C LEU A 28 35.63 9.97 33.46
N ALA A 29 35.51 8.81 32.87
CA ALA A 29 35.23 8.72 31.43
C ALA A 29 33.78 9.19 31.21
N ALA A 30 33.63 10.41 30.73
CA ALA A 30 32.36 10.91 30.26
C ALA A 30 31.89 10.12 29.04
N THR A 31 30.98 9.17 29.27
CA THR A 31 30.27 8.50 28.17
C THR A 31 29.26 9.50 27.63
N MET A 32 29.67 10.21 26.58
CA MET A 32 28.71 10.95 25.73
C MET A 32 27.81 9.90 25.09
N ALA A 33 26.57 9.81 25.55
CA ALA A 33 25.51 9.10 24.83
C ALA A 33 25.21 9.93 23.58
N GLY A 34 25.96 9.65 22.51
CA GLY A 34 25.67 10.12 21.20
C GLY A 34 24.36 9.49 20.75
N THR A 35 23.33 10.30 20.59
CA THR A 35 22.14 9.94 19.82
C THR A 35 22.60 9.63 18.40
N ALA A 36 22.73 8.33 18.11
CA ALA A 36 22.97 7.87 16.75
C ALA A 36 21.70 8.24 15.94
N VAL A 37 21.78 9.32 15.19
CA VAL A 37 20.89 9.58 14.09
C VAL A 37 21.17 8.48 13.08
N ALA A 38 20.24 7.54 12.93
CA ALA A 38 20.34 6.50 11.92
C ALA A 38 20.45 7.19 10.56
N ALA A 39 21.59 6.97 9.90
CA ALA A 39 21.77 7.41 8.51
C ALA A 39 20.69 6.74 7.65
N PRO A 40 20.13 7.42 6.64
CA PRO A 40 19.22 6.81 5.70
C PRO A 40 19.94 5.64 5.02
N MET A 41 19.31 4.46 5.05
CA MET A 41 19.82 3.31 4.35
C MET A 41 19.95 3.64 2.85
N PRO A 42 21.07 3.29 2.20
CA PRO A 42 21.21 3.47 0.77
C PRO A 42 20.11 2.65 0.07
N ALA A 43 19.54 3.23 -0.96
CA ALA A 43 18.63 2.54 -1.86
C ALA A 43 19.29 1.24 -2.34
N PRO A 44 18.54 0.13 -2.51
CA PRO A 44 19.10 -1.12 -2.97
C PRO A 44 19.80 -0.90 -4.31
N SER A 45 21.11 -1.13 -4.34
CA SER A 45 21.90 -1.07 -5.56
C SER A 45 21.44 -2.20 -6.48
N VAL A 46 20.81 -1.82 -7.58
CA VAL A 46 20.52 -2.74 -8.68
C VAL A 46 21.86 -3.09 -9.32
N VAL A 47 22.34 -4.32 -9.12
CA VAL A 47 23.46 -4.85 -9.87
C VAL A 47 23.00 -5.05 -11.31
N VAL A 48 23.38 -4.12 -12.19
CA VAL A 48 23.25 -4.28 -13.62
C VAL A 48 24.33 -5.24 -14.08
N ALA A 49 23.95 -6.46 -14.44
CA ALA A 49 24.83 -7.35 -15.18
C ALA A 49 24.98 -6.79 -16.61
N ALA A 50 26.15 -6.22 -16.88
CA ALA A 50 26.55 -5.85 -18.22
C ALA A 50 26.98 -7.08 -19.00
N GLY A 51 26.42 -7.28 -20.20
CA GLY A 51 26.99 -8.22 -21.13
C GLY A 51 26.02 -8.76 -22.18
N GLY A 52 26.09 -8.22 -23.38
CA GLY A 52 25.45 -8.85 -24.55
C GLY A 52 25.20 -7.88 -25.70
N THR A 53 26.27 -7.55 -26.41
CA THR A 53 26.19 -6.88 -27.73
C THR A 53 25.52 -7.77 -28.76
N HIS A 54 24.46 -7.28 -29.38
CA HIS A 54 24.05 -7.82 -30.71
C HIS A 54 23.78 -6.65 -31.67
N PRO A 55 24.41 -6.71 -32.86
CA PRO A 55 24.13 -5.78 -33.94
C PRO A 55 23.08 -6.41 -34.90
N GLY A 56 22.19 -5.61 -35.43
CA GLY A 56 21.34 -6.04 -36.53
C GLY A 56 20.05 -5.28 -36.65
N ALA A 57 20.13 -4.15 -37.35
CA ALA A 57 18.93 -3.52 -37.91
C ALA A 57 18.36 -4.43 -39.00
N VAL A 58 17.07 -4.72 -38.95
CA VAL A 58 16.32 -5.27 -40.06
C VAL A 58 15.07 -4.44 -40.29
N HIS A 59 14.98 -3.97 -41.52
CA HIS A 59 13.97 -3.10 -42.10
C HIS A 59 12.54 -3.62 -42.00
N ASP A 60 11.61 -2.73 -41.77
CA ASP A 60 10.18 -2.90 -41.94
C ASP A 60 9.81 -3.36 -43.36
N ALA A 61 9.04 -4.45 -43.43
CA ALA A 61 8.30 -4.85 -44.60
C ALA A 61 6.80 -4.84 -44.31
N PRO A 62 5.96 -4.25 -45.16
CA PRO A 62 4.52 -4.23 -44.96
C PRO A 62 3.88 -5.60 -45.17
N PRO A 63 2.76 -5.92 -44.48
CA PRO A 63 2.11 -7.21 -44.60
C PRO A 63 1.41 -7.38 -45.98
N PRO A 64 1.35 -8.62 -46.50
CA PRO A 64 0.75 -8.92 -47.82
C PRO A 64 -0.78 -8.81 -47.77
N ARG A 65 -1.35 -8.24 -48.85
CA ARG A 65 -2.78 -8.20 -49.13
C ARG A 65 -3.32 -9.62 -49.32
N ARG A 66 -4.31 -10.00 -48.54
CA ARG A 66 -5.09 -11.23 -48.78
C ARG A 66 -6.22 -10.94 -49.76
N THR A 67 -6.12 -11.63 -50.89
CA THR A 67 -7.22 -11.82 -51.83
C THR A 67 -7.85 -13.20 -51.61
N GLY A 68 -9.19 -13.29 -51.66
CA GLY A 68 -9.89 -14.55 -51.87
C GLY A 68 -10.85 -14.99 -50.79
N HIS A 69 -12.14 -14.75 -51.02
CA HIS A 69 -13.26 -15.41 -50.34
C HIS A 69 -13.44 -16.83 -50.89
N PRO A 70 -13.97 -17.76 -50.10
CA PRO A 70 -15.24 -18.38 -50.47
C PRO A 70 -16.34 -18.26 -49.39
N ARG A 71 -17.54 -18.10 -49.89
CA ARG A 71 -18.80 -18.17 -49.11
C ARG A 71 -19.08 -19.62 -48.72
N GLY A 72 -19.59 -19.77 -47.48
CA GLY A 72 -20.38 -20.96 -47.17
C GLY A 72 -20.35 -21.32 -45.67
N ALA A 73 -21.47 -21.17 -45.05
CA ALA A 73 -22.13 -21.94 -44.01
C ALA A 73 -22.60 -21.09 -42.81
N HIS A 74 -23.91 -21.09 -42.68
CA HIS A 74 -24.63 -20.56 -41.55
C HIS A 74 -24.19 -21.26 -40.26
N ALA A 75 -23.62 -20.50 -39.31
CA ALA A 75 -23.51 -20.89 -37.94
C ALA A 75 -24.19 -19.80 -37.08
N ASP A 76 -25.11 -20.28 -36.31
CA ASP A 76 -25.99 -19.63 -35.37
C ASP A 76 -25.26 -18.51 -34.56
N ARG A 77 -25.58 -17.27 -34.87
CA ARG A 77 -25.14 -16.11 -34.11
C ARG A 77 -25.94 -16.03 -32.80
N ARG A 78 -25.45 -16.69 -31.77
CA ARG A 78 -25.81 -16.20 -30.43
C ARG A 78 -25.17 -14.82 -30.26
N THR A 79 -25.97 -13.80 -30.42
CA THR A 79 -25.63 -12.40 -30.17
C THR A 79 -25.52 -12.20 -28.68
N GLY A 80 -24.38 -12.59 -28.09
CA GLY A 80 -23.93 -12.04 -26.84
C GLY A 80 -23.40 -10.64 -27.15
N GLY A 81 -24.22 -9.61 -27.00
CA GLY A 81 -23.77 -8.22 -27.04
C GLY A 81 -22.66 -8.03 -26.00
N PRO A 82 -21.81 -6.98 -26.12
CA PRO A 82 -20.78 -6.71 -25.13
C PRO A 82 -21.45 -6.56 -23.76
N THR A 83 -21.16 -7.49 -22.86
CA THR A 83 -21.65 -7.43 -21.48
C THR A 83 -21.13 -6.11 -20.90
N ALA A 84 -22.04 -5.25 -20.46
CA ALA A 84 -21.67 -4.01 -19.79
C ALA A 84 -20.68 -4.34 -18.66
N PRO A 85 -19.63 -3.52 -18.45
CA PRO A 85 -18.68 -3.76 -17.38
C PRO A 85 -19.44 -3.84 -16.05
N PRO A 86 -19.03 -4.74 -15.13
CA PRO A 86 -19.69 -4.88 -13.84
C PRO A 86 -19.66 -3.54 -13.11
N LYS A 87 -20.80 -3.16 -12.51
CA LYS A 87 -20.86 -1.96 -11.70
C LYS A 87 -19.94 -2.10 -10.49
N PRO A 88 -19.18 -1.06 -10.13
CA PRO A 88 -18.32 -1.12 -8.97
C PRO A 88 -19.14 -1.37 -7.70
N SER A 89 -18.51 -2.01 -6.72
CA SER A 89 -19.11 -2.26 -5.41
C SER A 89 -19.57 -0.94 -4.77
N PRO A 90 -20.76 -0.88 -4.14
CA PRO A 90 -21.29 0.38 -3.58
C PRO A 90 -20.35 1.11 -2.63
N TRP A 91 -19.50 0.39 -1.89
CA TRP A 91 -18.54 0.97 -0.95
C TRP A 91 -17.33 1.63 -1.63
N LEU A 92 -17.17 1.48 -2.96
CA LEU A 92 -16.11 2.14 -3.74
C LEU A 92 -16.55 3.46 -4.38
N ARG A 93 -17.84 3.80 -4.36
CA ARG A 93 -18.38 4.98 -5.06
C ARG A 93 -17.88 6.30 -4.46
N ALA A 94 -17.87 6.40 -3.12
CA ALA A 94 -17.32 7.52 -2.38
C ALA A 94 -16.57 6.97 -1.17
N SER A 95 -15.28 7.20 -1.08
CA SER A 95 -14.46 6.75 0.04
C SER A 95 -13.99 7.93 0.88
N VAL A 96 -14.13 7.82 2.19
CA VAL A 96 -13.52 8.74 3.15
C VAL A 96 -12.13 8.23 3.47
N LEU A 97 -11.14 9.09 3.30
CA LEU A 97 -9.75 8.82 3.58
C LEU A 97 -9.34 9.55 4.84
N VAL A 98 -8.40 8.97 5.59
CA VAL A 98 -7.76 9.58 6.75
C VAL A 98 -6.25 9.56 6.62
N HIS A 99 -5.62 10.67 6.95
CA HIS A 99 -4.16 10.76 7.04
C HIS A 99 -3.72 10.25 8.41
N VAL A 100 -2.80 9.29 8.42
CA VAL A 100 -2.23 8.76 9.66
C VAL A 100 -1.25 9.77 10.24
N PRO A 101 -1.39 10.17 11.51
CA PRO A 101 -0.53 11.18 12.12
C PRO A 101 0.90 10.67 12.33
N VAL A 102 1.85 11.61 12.46
CA VAL A 102 3.21 11.30 12.88
C VAL A 102 3.18 10.55 14.22
N GLY A 103 3.88 9.42 14.31
CA GLY A 103 3.83 8.52 15.47
C GLY A 103 2.87 7.34 15.29
N GLY A 104 2.07 7.34 14.23
CA GLY A 104 1.10 6.26 13.98
C GLY A 104 -0.17 6.37 14.83
N ILE A 105 -1.01 5.35 14.76
CA ILE A 105 -2.28 5.30 15.48
C ILE A 105 -2.61 3.86 15.89
N ALA A 106 -2.98 3.65 17.15
CA ALA A 106 -3.42 2.34 17.63
C ALA A 106 -4.77 1.97 17.01
N ALA A 107 -4.88 0.75 16.52
CA ALA A 107 -6.13 0.17 16.04
C ALA A 107 -6.66 -0.82 17.08
N HIS A 108 -7.91 -0.67 17.44
CA HIS A 108 -8.59 -1.44 18.49
C HIS A 108 -9.55 -2.46 17.87
N ARG A 109 -9.88 -3.52 18.64
CA ARG A 109 -10.86 -4.53 18.21
C ARG A 109 -12.24 -3.92 18.02
N ASP A 110 -12.65 -3.06 18.96
CA ASP A 110 -13.93 -2.39 18.98
C ASP A 110 -13.74 -0.87 18.97
N ALA A 111 -14.79 -0.11 18.68
CA ALA A 111 -14.78 1.35 18.63
C ALA A 111 -14.70 1.99 20.03
N SER A 112 -13.67 1.64 20.80
CA SER A 112 -13.44 2.09 22.17
C SER A 112 -11.96 2.07 22.52
N SER A 113 -11.48 3.09 23.25
CA SER A 113 -10.11 3.15 23.77
C SER A 113 -9.81 2.10 24.84
N SER A 114 -10.81 1.56 25.50
CA SER A 114 -10.67 0.46 26.47
C SER A 114 -10.65 -0.93 25.79
N SER A 115 -10.97 -1.02 24.51
CA SER A 115 -10.91 -2.28 23.76
C SER A 115 -9.45 -2.66 23.46
N PRO A 116 -9.12 -3.97 23.46
CA PRO A 116 -7.77 -4.44 23.13
C PRO A 116 -7.26 -3.91 21.78
N THR A 117 -6.02 -3.49 21.75
CA THR A 117 -5.32 -3.13 20.51
C THR A 117 -5.08 -4.37 19.65
N VAL A 118 -5.42 -4.30 18.36
CA VAL A 118 -5.20 -5.35 17.37
C VAL A 118 -3.99 -5.07 16.48
N GLY A 119 -3.43 -3.88 16.56
CA GLY A 119 -2.23 -3.45 15.84
C GLY A 119 -2.04 -1.95 15.91
N THR A 120 -0.95 -1.47 15.33
CA THR A 120 -0.65 -0.05 15.16
C THR A 120 -0.51 0.24 13.67
N VAL A 121 -1.24 1.24 13.19
CA VAL A 121 -1.01 1.79 11.85
C VAL A 121 0.19 2.73 11.93
N VAL A 122 1.24 2.41 11.19
CA VAL A 122 2.44 3.25 11.11
C VAL A 122 2.17 4.51 10.29
N ALA A 123 2.88 5.60 10.60
CA ALA A 123 2.69 6.90 9.94
C ALA A 123 3.20 6.93 8.51
N ALA A 124 4.15 6.05 8.18
CA ALA A 124 4.82 6.03 6.88
C ALA A 124 4.92 4.62 6.30
N SER A 125 4.96 4.53 4.98
CA SER A 125 5.07 3.27 4.25
C SER A 125 6.40 2.57 4.55
N LYS A 126 6.35 1.23 4.50
CA LYS A 126 7.44 0.36 4.94
C LYS A 126 8.72 0.54 4.14
N TYR A 127 8.62 0.79 2.84
CA TYR A 127 9.77 0.78 1.94
C TYR A 127 10.24 2.16 1.51
N TYR A 128 9.32 3.13 1.41
CA TYR A 128 9.62 4.44 0.83
C TYR A 128 9.40 5.60 1.80
N GLY A 129 8.92 5.34 3.02
CA GLY A 129 8.72 6.37 4.02
C GLY A 129 7.62 7.39 3.68
N VAL A 130 6.73 7.06 2.75
CA VAL A 130 5.65 7.93 2.30
C VAL A 130 4.53 7.96 3.36
N PRO A 131 3.92 9.13 3.66
CA PRO A 131 2.82 9.21 4.61
C PRO A 131 1.67 8.26 4.27
N ILE A 132 1.18 7.52 5.25
CA ILE A 132 0.07 6.57 5.07
C ILE A 132 -1.26 7.31 5.06
N VAL A 133 -2.07 7.02 4.06
CA VAL A 133 -3.47 7.43 3.93
C VAL A 133 -4.32 6.17 3.86
N LEU A 134 -5.29 6.04 4.77
CA LEU A 134 -6.17 4.88 4.86
C LEU A 134 -7.59 5.22 4.44
N LYS A 135 -8.29 4.22 3.92
CA LYS A 135 -9.73 4.28 3.68
C LYS A 135 -10.50 3.87 4.94
N ILE A 136 -11.52 4.63 5.30
CA ILE A 136 -12.50 4.24 6.32
C ILE A 136 -13.53 3.32 5.67
N ASP A 137 -13.64 2.09 6.19
CA ASP A 137 -14.61 1.09 5.71
C ASP A 137 -15.97 1.22 6.38
N ALA A 138 -15.99 1.68 7.63
CA ALA A 138 -17.19 1.92 8.41
C ALA A 138 -16.92 2.94 9.52
N THR A 139 -17.96 3.60 10.01
CA THR A 139 -17.90 4.42 11.22
C THR A 139 -18.82 3.85 12.29
N ASN A 140 -18.52 4.11 13.57
CA ASN A 140 -19.48 3.87 14.64
C ASN A 140 -20.66 4.84 14.55
N ALA A 141 -21.74 4.58 15.29
CA ALA A 141 -22.96 5.41 15.24
C ALA A 141 -22.71 6.89 15.58
N ALA A 142 -21.74 7.20 16.44
CA ALA A 142 -21.37 8.56 16.83
C ALA A 142 -20.42 9.24 15.82
N GLY A 143 -19.91 8.51 14.81
CA GLY A 143 -18.93 9.05 13.86
C GLY A 143 -17.55 9.38 14.46
N THR A 144 -17.25 8.89 15.67
CA THR A 144 -16.03 9.17 16.41
C THR A 144 -14.92 8.15 16.17
N TRP A 145 -15.27 6.97 15.67
CA TRP A 145 -14.36 5.88 15.33
C TRP A 145 -14.56 5.43 13.89
N GLY A 146 -13.46 5.12 13.21
CA GLY A 146 -13.44 4.53 11.86
C GLY A 146 -12.82 3.16 11.86
N ARG A 147 -13.43 2.22 11.15
CA ARG A 147 -12.83 0.91 10.89
C ARG A 147 -11.96 0.99 9.64
N VAL A 148 -10.75 0.51 9.73
CA VAL A 148 -9.76 0.50 8.66
C VAL A 148 -9.14 -0.87 8.50
N GLU A 149 -8.67 -1.20 7.29
CA GLU A 149 -7.79 -2.33 7.05
C GLU A 149 -6.36 -1.95 7.48
N LEU A 150 -5.67 -2.81 8.25
CA LEU A 150 -4.30 -2.57 8.67
C LEU A 150 -3.34 -2.86 7.49
N PRO A 151 -2.49 -1.90 7.09
CA PRO A 151 -1.57 -2.08 5.99
C PRO A 151 -0.44 -3.07 6.35
N TYR A 152 0.03 -3.83 5.36
CA TYR A 152 1.18 -4.73 5.44
C TYR A 152 1.05 -5.87 6.45
N VAL A 153 -0.19 -6.30 6.77
CA VAL A 153 -0.48 -7.39 7.71
C VAL A 153 -1.06 -8.59 6.97
N TRP A 154 -0.56 -9.78 7.30
CA TRP A 154 -1.10 -11.06 6.85
C TRP A 154 -1.25 -12.06 8.00
N PRO A 155 -2.33 -12.81 8.13
CA PRO A 155 -3.60 -12.62 7.42
C PRO A 155 -4.15 -11.21 7.61
N ARG A 156 -4.89 -10.67 6.61
CA ARG A 156 -5.44 -9.32 6.68
C ARG A 156 -6.26 -9.10 7.94
N ARG A 157 -6.16 -7.92 8.51
CA ARG A 157 -6.80 -7.58 9.77
C ARG A 157 -7.38 -6.18 9.73
N GLN A 158 -8.57 -6.03 10.27
CA GLN A 158 -9.20 -4.73 10.47
C GLN A 158 -9.12 -4.30 11.93
N GLY A 159 -9.18 -2.99 12.14
CA GLY A 159 -9.26 -2.41 13.47
C GLY A 159 -9.97 -1.06 13.44
N TRP A 160 -10.43 -0.65 14.61
CA TRP A 160 -11.06 0.65 14.83
C TRP A 160 -10.02 1.66 15.30
N ILE A 161 -9.99 2.83 14.66
CA ILE A 161 -9.14 3.96 15.03
C ILE A 161 -10.00 5.14 15.46
N PRO A 162 -9.58 5.94 16.46
CA PRO A 162 -10.26 7.18 16.82
C PRO A 162 -10.09 8.20 15.68
N LEU A 163 -11.18 8.88 15.32
CA LEU A 163 -11.19 9.86 14.22
C LEU A 163 -11.00 11.31 14.69
N ALA A 164 -10.91 11.54 16.01
CA ALA A 164 -10.65 12.87 16.54
C ALA A 164 -9.28 13.39 16.06
N HIS A 165 -9.28 14.64 15.59
CA HIS A 165 -8.07 15.34 15.13
C HIS A 165 -7.39 14.74 13.88
N LEU A 166 -8.00 13.77 13.20
CA LEU A 166 -7.47 13.27 11.93
C LEU A 166 -7.93 14.12 10.76
N SER A 167 -7.00 14.47 9.88
CA SER A 167 -7.32 15.05 8.59
C SER A 167 -8.05 14.01 7.73
N ARG A 168 -9.17 14.43 7.15
CA ARG A 168 -10.03 13.57 6.31
C ARG A 168 -10.26 14.23 4.96
N GLU A 169 -10.32 13.41 3.93
CA GLU A 169 -10.68 13.81 2.59
C GLU A 169 -11.62 12.78 1.95
N GLN A 170 -12.22 13.13 0.82
CA GLN A 170 -13.02 12.20 0.03
C GLN A 170 -12.34 11.92 -1.30
N THR A 171 -12.41 10.67 -1.72
CA THR A 171 -12.07 10.28 -3.09
C THR A 171 -13.24 9.56 -3.74
N PHE A 172 -13.40 9.82 -5.04
CA PHE A 172 -14.35 9.13 -5.90
C PHE A 172 -13.64 8.20 -6.90
N LEU A 173 -12.31 8.18 -6.85
CA LEU A 173 -11.48 7.27 -7.64
C LEU A 173 -11.35 5.94 -6.92
N HIS A 174 -11.39 4.86 -7.69
CA HIS A 174 -11.05 3.53 -7.22
C HIS A 174 -10.54 2.65 -8.36
N VAL A 175 -9.77 1.64 -7.99
CA VAL A 175 -9.22 0.63 -8.88
C VAL A 175 -9.88 -0.69 -8.57
N ASP A 176 -10.31 -1.38 -9.61
CA ASP A 176 -10.84 -2.73 -9.58
C ASP A 176 -9.89 -3.64 -10.36
N VAL A 177 -9.40 -4.69 -9.73
CA VAL A 177 -8.53 -5.71 -10.34
C VAL A 177 -9.30 -7.03 -10.37
N ASP A 178 -9.70 -7.43 -11.57
CA ASP A 178 -10.41 -8.68 -11.84
C ASP A 178 -9.38 -9.73 -12.25
N LEU A 179 -9.08 -10.65 -11.35
CA LEU A 179 -8.09 -11.71 -11.56
C LEU A 179 -8.59 -12.72 -12.60
N SER A 180 -9.90 -13.01 -12.63
CA SER A 180 -10.48 -13.96 -13.56
C SER A 180 -10.42 -13.47 -15.01
N GLN A 181 -10.46 -12.15 -15.20
CA GLN A 181 -10.41 -11.51 -16.51
C GLN A 181 -9.03 -10.96 -16.86
N HIS A 182 -8.03 -11.07 -15.97
CA HIS A 182 -6.70 -10.44 -16.12
C HIS A 182 -6.81 -8.96 -16.49
N ARG A 183 -7.56 -8.19 -15.67
CA ARG A 183 -7.93 -6.84 -16.05
C ARG A 183 -7.89 -5.87 -14.88
N VAL A 184 -7.38 -4.67 -15.15
CA VAL A 184 -7.46 -3.53 -14.24
C VAL A 184 -8.44 -2.53 -14.80
N ARG A 185 -9.35 -2.05 -13.95
CA ARG A 185 -10.30 -0.99 -14.26
C ARG A 185 -10.10 0.17 -13.30
N VAL A 186 -10.17 1.38 -13.80
CA VAL A 186 -10.15 2.62 -13.00
C VAL A 186 -11.46 3.32 -13.17
N TYR A 187 -12.10 3.64 -12.05
CA TYR A 187 -13.40 4.32 -12.02
C TYR A 187 -13.28 5.67 -11.31
N LYS A 188 -14.10 6.62 -11.73
CA LYS A 188 -14.41 7.84 -10.97
C LYS A 188 -15.92 7.91 -10.79
N HIS A 189 -16.39 7.90 -9.56
CA HIS A 189 -17.78 7.59 -9.26
C HIS A 189 -18.18 6.23 -9.87
N ASP A 190 -19.25 6.18 -10.64
CA ASP A 190 -19.69 4.98 -11.36
C ASP A 190 -19.18 4.94 -12.82
N ASP A 191 -18.39 5.96 -13.23
CA ASP A 191 -17.89 6.06 -14.60
C ASP A 191 -16.59 5.26 -14.75
N LEU A 192 -16.59 4.35 -15.71
CA LEU A 192 -15.38 3.61 -16.11
C LEU A 192 -14.48 4.54 -16.93
N LEU A 193 -13.32 4.92 -16.35
CA LEU A 193 -12.34 5.74 -17.05
C LEU A 193 -11.42 4.89 -17.94
N TYR A 194 -10.92 3.78 -17.38
CA TYR A 194 -9.99 2.89 -18.07
C TYR A 194 -10.30 1.43 -17.76
N SER A 195 -10.09 0.57 -18.77
CA SER A 195 -10.13 -0.88 -18.64
C SER A 195 -9.00 -1.46 -19.47
N VAL A 196 -7.98 -1.98 -18.80
CA VAL A 196 -6.74 -2.45 -19.43
C VAL A 196 -6.43 -3.90 -19.07
N PRO A 197 -5.82 -4.68 -19.97
CA PRO A 197 -5.32 -6.00 -19.62
C PRO A 197 -4.16 -5.89 -18.61
N ALA A 198 -4.01 -6.91 -17.78
CA ALA A 198 -2.97 -6.96 -16.76
C ALA A 198 -2.39 -8.37 -16.63
N ALA A 199 -1.11 -8.47 -16.26
CA ALA A 199 -0.58 -9.71 -15.73
C ALA A 199 -0.82 -9.75 -14.20
N ILE A 200 -1.10 -10.95 -13.70
CA ILE A 200 -1.36 -11.23 -12.30
C ILE A 200 -0.39 -12.30 -11.78
N GLY A 201 -0.46 -12.58 -10.47
CA GLY A 201 0.36 -13.60 -9.83
C GLY A 201 0.22 -14.98 -10.46
N SER A 202 1.35 -15.69 -10.57
CA SER A 202 1.38 -17.08 -11.02
C SER A 202 0.66 -18.01 -10.04
N PRO A 203 0.31 -19.25 -10.43
CA PRO A 203 -0.31 -20.21 -9.52
C PRO A 203 0.49 -20.49 -8.24
N SER A 204 1.83 -20.40 -8.30
CA SER A 204 2.72 -20.55 -7.13
C SER A 204 2.82 -19.30 -6.25
N SER A 205 2.48 -18.15 -6.79
CA SER A 205 2.54 -16.86 -6.09
C SER A 205 1.31 -16.01 -6.48
N PRO A 206 0.08 -16.48 -6.19
CA PRO A 206 -1.13 -15.83 -6.66
C PRO A 206 -1.28 -14.43 -6.07
N THR A 207 -1.80 -13.50 -6.85
CA THR A 207 -2.18 -12.17 -6.34
C THR A 207 -3.25 -12.32 -5.26
N PRO A 208 -3.02 -11.91 -4.01
CA PRO A 208 -4.01 -12.06 -2.94
C PRO A 208 -5.24 -11.18 -3.19
N PRO A 209 -6.45 -11.76 -3.21
CA PRO A 209 -7.68 -10.98 -3.25
C PRO A 209 -7.85 -10.13 -1.99
N GLY A 210 -8.46 -8.96 -2.14
CA GLY A 210 -8.70 -8.11 -0.98
C GLY A 210 -9.01 -6.66 -1.29
N HIS A 211 -9.12 -5.89 -0.20
CA HIS A 211 -9.35 -4.47 -0.22
C HIS A 211 -8.08 -3.78 0.25
N TYR A 212 -7.56 -2.91 -0.58
CA TYR A 212 -6.28 -2.23 -0.36
C TYR A 212 -6.42 -0.74 -0.62
N VAL A 213 -5.38 0.00 -0.32
CA VAL A 213 -5.21 1.40 -0.73
C VAL A 213 -3.82 1.59 -1.33
N VAL A 214 -3.67 2.56 -2.22
CA VAL A 214 -2.36 2.99 -2.71
C VAL A 214 -1.59 3.63 -1.55
N THR A 215 -0.40 3.12 -1.26
CA THR A 215 0.47 3.60 -0.17
C THR A 215 1.74 4.26 -0.67
N ASP A 216 2.14 3.98 -1.91
CA ASP A 216 3.36 4.49 -2.50
C ASP A 216 3.16 4.83 -3.97
N ARG A 217 3.88 5.84 -4.43
CA ARG A 217 3.94 6.27 -5.83
C ARG A 217 5.41 6.46 -6.19
N VAL A 218 5.97 5.55 -6.96
CA VAL A 218 7.42 5.46 -7.15
C VAL A 218 7.76 5.42 -8.63
N PRO A 219 8.48 6.44 -9.15
CA PRO A 219 9.04 6.39 -10.50
C PRO A 219 10.26 5.46 -10.53
N PHE A 220 10.46 4.81 -11.66
CA PHE A 220 11.61 3.95 -11.93
C PHE A 220 12.33 4.38 -13.21
N PRO A 221 13.65 4.06 -13.33
CA PRO A 221 14.39 4.31 -14.55
C PRO A 221 13.82 3.54 -15.75
N ALA A 222 14.03 4.08 -16.93
CA ALA A 222 13.66 3.40 -18.18
C ALA A 222 14.32 2.01 -18.26
N GLY A 223 13.54 1.00 -18.68
CA GLY A 223 14.00 -0.39 -18.78
C GLY A 223 13.94 -1.18 -17.48
N SER A 224 13.43 -0.59 -16.39
CA SER A 224 13.18 -1.30 -15.13
C SER A 224 12.22 -2.47 -15.35
N GLU A 225 12.44 -3.59 -14.62
CA GLU A 225 11.49 -4.71 -14.58
C GLU A 225 10.11 -4.31 -14.02
N LEU A 226 10.05 -3.18 -13.31
CA LEU A 226 8.82 -2.60 -12.77
C LEU A 226 8.19 -1.56 -13.71
N GLY A 227 8.73 -1.41 -14.94
CA GLY A 227 8.34 -0.34 -15.86
C GLY A 227 8.79 1.03 -15.38
N SER A 228 8.15 2.09 -15.86
CA SER A 228 8.49 3.48 -15.51
C SER A 228 7.94 3.93 -14.16
N PHE A 229 6.94 3.22 -13.61
CA PHE A 229 6.23 3.63 -12.39
C PHE A 229 5.62 2.44 -11.64
N ALA A 230 5.53 2.57 -10.31
CA ALA A 230 4.77 1.64 -9.48
C ALA A 230 3.88 2.37 -8.46
N PHE A 231 2.67 1.84 -8.29
CA PHE A 231 1.75 2.14 -7.20
C PHE A 231 1.84 1.00 -6.19
N GLY A 232 2.63 1.17 -5.12
CA GLY A 232 2.62 0.25 -4.00
C GLY A 232 1.25 0.28 -3.32
N ILE A 233 0.73 -0.87 -2.92
CA ILE A 233 -0.54 -0.96 -2.20
C ILE A 233 -0.34 -1.51 -0.79
N SER A 234 -1.34 -1.35 0.08
CA SER A 234 -1.28 -1.75 1.49
C SER A 234 -1.22 -3.26 1.73
N GLY A 235 -1.26 -4.07 0.67
CA GLY A 235 -1.18 -5.53 0.72
C GLY A 235 0.25 -6.06 0.69
N ILE A 236 0.40 -7.30 1.16
CA ILE A 236 1.64 -8.07 1.03
C ILE A 236 1.38 -9.41 0.35
N GLN A 237 2.41 -9.91 -0.33
CA GLN A 237 2.44 -11.25 -0.91
C GLN A 237 2.92 -12.26 0.14
N PRO A 238 2.06 -13.18 0.61
CA PRO A 238 2.45 -14.18 1.61
C PRO A 238 3.20 -15.39 1.02
N HIS A 239 3.13 -15.58 -0.30
CA HIS A 239 3.71 -16.73 -1.01
C HIS A 239 4.70 -16.25 -2.07
N LEU A 240 5.90 -15.89 -1.64
CA LEU A 240 6.97 -15.46 -2.55
C LEU A 240 7.67 -16.66 -3.18
N PRO A 241 8.16 -16.55 -4.43
CA PRO A 241 8.96 -17.59 -5.05
C PRO A 241 10.23 -17.90 -4.24
N ALA A 242 10.71 -19.15 -4.30
CA ALA A 242 11.97 -19.53 -3.68
C ALA A 242 13.12 -18.67 -4.24
N GLY A 243 13.98 -18.18 -3.35
CA GLY A 243 15.11 -17.32 -3.72
C GLY A 243 14.74 -15.85 -3.99
N TRP A 244 13.51 -15.44 -3.73
CA TRP A 244 13.08 -14.04 -3.88
C TRP A 244 13.81 -13.13 -2.89
N SER A 245 14.53 -12.12 -3.40
CA SER A 245 15.31 -11.18 -2.59
C SER A 245 14.65 -9.79 -2.50
N GLY A 246 13.56 -9.55 -3.25
CA GLY A 246 12.78 -8.31 -3.20
C GLY A 246 11.90 -8.23 -1.96
N GLY A 247 11.24 -7.09 -1.78
CA GLY A 247 10.21 -6.92 -0.76
C GLY A 247 8.96 -7.76 -1.04
N ASN A 248 8.05 -7.81 -0.07
CA ASN A 248 6.80 -8.54 -0.20
C ASN A 248 5.56 -7.64 -0.37
N GLN A 249 5.75 -6.34 -0.56
CA GLN A 249 4.65 -5.42 -0.82
C GLN A 249 4.06 -5.68 -2.20
N LEU A 250 2.74 -5.71 -2.28
CA LEU A 250 2.03 -5.75 -3.56
C LEU A 250 2.04 -4.38 -4.23
N ALA A 251 2.05 -4.39 -5.55
CA ALA A 251 2.00 -3.17 -6.36
C ALA A 251 1.22 -3.38 -7.65
N ILE A 252 0.74 -2.27 -8.22
CA ILE A 252 0.35 -2.14 -9.63
C ILE A 252 1.50 -1.39 -10.30
N HIS A 253 2.17 -2.00 -11.28
CA HIS A 253 3.36 -1.43 -11.88
C HIS A 253 3.49 -1.80 -13.37
N GLY A 254 4.45 -1.20 -14.07
CA GLY A 254 4.77 -1.55 -15.46
C GLY A 254 5.54 -2.85 -15.58
N THR A 255 6.14 -3.03 -16.75
CA THR A 255 6.96 -4.21 -17.01
C THR A 255 7.89 -3.95 -18.19
N ASN A 256 9.09 -4.52 -18.15
CA ASN A 256 9.98 -4.62 -19.31
C ASN A 256 9.67 -5.86 -20.18
N ASP A 257 8.68 -6.68 -19.77
CA ASP A 257 8.17 -7.81 -20.54
C ASP A 257 6.68 -7.61 -20.88
N PRO A 258 6.37 -6.88 -21.96
CA PRO A 258 4.98 -6.66 -22.41
C PRO A 258 4.22 -7.93 -22.76
N SER A 259 4.92 -9.03 -23.11
CA SER A 259 4.30 -10.31 -23.48
C SER A 259 3.62 -11.00 -22.29
N SER A 260 3.99 -10.62 -21.05
CA SER A 260 3.37 -11.12 -19.84
C SER A 260 1.97 -10.56 -19.58
N ILE A 261 1.60 -9.43 -20.22
CA ILE A 261 0.29 -8.79 -20.01
C ILE A 261 -0.85 -9.71 -20.49
N GLY A 262 -1.84 -9.89 -19.62
CA GLY A 262 -2.96 -10.81 -19.85
C GLY A 262 -2.72 -12.24 -19.37
N THR A 263 -1.60 -12.50 -18.67
CA THR A 263 -1.24 -13.84 -18.18
C THR A 263 -1.06 -13.88 -16.66
N SER A 264 -0.97 -15.08 -16.09
CA SER A 264 -0.64 -15.31 -14.67
C SER A 264 0.87 -15.57 -14.52
N ALA A 265 1.69 -14.53 -14.67
CA ALA A 265 3.15 -14.64 -14.79
C ALA A 265 3.96 -13.88 -13.74
N SER A 266 3.32 -13.12 -12.83
CA SER A 266 4.04 -12.33 -11.83
C SER A 266 4.29 -13.13 -10.53
N ALA A 267 5.12 -12.55 -9.65
CA ALA A 267 5.29 -13.03 -8.28
C ALA A 267 4.22 -12.47 -7.32
N GLY A 268 3.06 -12.05 -7.84
CA GLY A 268 1.92 -11.57 -7.07
C GLY A 268 1.51 -10.13 -7.37
N CYS A 269 2.41 -9.27 -7.86
CA CYS A 269 2.07 -7.93 -8.28
C CYS A 269 1.21 -7.93 -9.56
N VAL A 270 0.49 -6.85 -9.78
CA VAL A 270 -0.33 -6.61 -10.97
C VAL A 270 0.49 -5.80 -11.97
N ARG A 271 0.78 -6.35 -13.16
CA ARG A 271 1.53 -5.66 -14.20
C ARG A 271 0.60 -5.08 -15.24
N VAL A 272 0.82 -3.84 -15.61
CA VAL A 272 0.09 -3.13 -16.67
C VAL A 272 1.07 -2.57 -17.71
N SER A 273 0.57 -2.18 -18.89
CA SER A 273 1.41 -1.55 -19.90
C SER A 273 1.86 -0.14 -19.49
N GLU A 274 2.97 0.35 -20.10
CA GLU A 274 3.44 1.73 -19.92
C GLU A 274 2.34 2.74 -20.31
N TRP A 275 1.61 2.48 -21.37
CA TRP A 275 0.46 3.28 -21.79
C TRP A 275 -0.59 3.45 -20.67
N ALA A 276 -0.82 2.39 -19.89
CA ALA A 276 -1.75 2.43 -18.76
C ALA A 276 -1.16 3.24 -17.60
N LEU A 277 0.14 3.06 -17.30
CA LEU A 277 0.81 3.80 -16.23
C LEU A 277 0.77 5.31 -16.45
N GLU A 278 1.07 5.79 -17.66
CA GLU A 278 0.99 7.21 -18.02
C GLU A 278 -0.38 7.82 -17.72
N ARG A 279 -1.45 7.02 -17.82
CA ARG A 279 -2.82 7.46 -17.55
C ARG A 279 -3.22 7.31 -16.10
N PHE A 280 -2.66 6.34 -15.40
CA PHE A 280 -2.92 6.10 -14.00
C PHE A 280 -2.19 7.08 -13.09
N GLU A 281 -0.97 7.48 -13.46
CA GLU A 281 -0.10 8.34 -12.66
C GLU A 281 -0.76 9.65 -12.23
N PRO A 282 -1.41 10.44 -13.09
CA PRO A 282 -2.05 11.68 -12.68
C PRO A 282 -3.32 11.46 -11.85
N LEU A 283 -3.88 10.26 -11.86
CA LEU A 283 -5.14 9.93 -11.20
C LEU A 283 -4.95 9.28 -9.83
N LEU A 284 -4.18 8.18 -9.79
CA LEU A 284 -4.08 7.36 -8.58
C LEU A 284 -3.18 8.05 -7.54
N ARG A 285 -3.80 8.51 -6.46
CA ARG A 285 -3.16 9.18 -5.34
C ARG A 285 -3.02 8.25 -4.15
N LEU A 286 -2.24 8.64 -3.14
CA LEU A 286 -2.20 7.94 -1.86
C LEU A 286 -3.61 7.81 -1.29
N GLY A 287 -3.92 6.66 -0.71
CA GLY A 287 -5.26 6.35 -0.20
C GLY A 287 -6.28 5.91 -1.26
N THR A 288 -5.96 5.99 -2.58
CA THR A 288 -6.89 5.49 -3.61
C THR A 288 -7.24 4.03 -3.33
N PRO A 289 -8.53 3.68 -3.17
CA PRO A 289 -8.97 2.31 -2.93
C PRO A 289 -8.66 1.40 -4.11
N VAL A 290 -8.19 0.19 -3.80
CA VAL A 290 -7.92 -0.89 -4.75
C VAL A 290 -8.64 -2.14 -4.28
N VAL A 291 -9.50 -2.71 -5.11
CA VAL A 291 -10.14 -4.01 -4.87
C VAL A 291 -9.54 -5.02 -5.80
N ILE A 292 -9.14 -6.13 -5.25
CA ILE A 292 -8.66 -7.29 -6.01
C ILE A 292 -9.62 -8.44 -5.74
N HIS A 293 -10.17 -9.01 -6.78
CA HIS A 293 -11.11 -10.15 -6.71
C HIS A 293 -10.92 -11.11 -7.88
N GLY A 294 -11.50 -12.30 -7.80
CA GLY A 294 -11.45 -13.33 -8.84
C GLY A 294 -12.79 -13.87 -9.18
#